data_65a6406deb8091050d6e350ef5a687fa
#
_entry.id   65a6406deb8091050d6e350ef5a687fa
#
_cell.length_a   1.000
_cell.length_b   1.000
_cell.length_c   1.000
_cell.angle_alpha   90.00
_cell.angle_beta   90.00
_cell.angle_gamma   90.00
#
_symmetry.space_group_name_H-M   'P 1'
#
loop_
_entity.id
_entity.type
_entity.pdbx_description
1 polymer ?
#
loop_
_entity_poly.entity_id
_entity_poly.type
_entity_poly.pdbx_seq_one_letter_code
_entity_poly.pdbx_strand_id
1 'polypeptide(L)'
;MSRARQIAIGLLLAAAIIASWLTAHIVAVFFVELSGRGLLVAPALVLLQCWLSVGLFIVAHDCMHGALAPGRPALNRSIGRLALLLYAGFSFDRLSPKHFDHHRHAGTGADPDFDEDHPDRFWPWYRRFIRQYLGLRELCVIAAGVAVYLLLLGASLANLLLFWAVPAILSSLQLFLFGTYLPHRAGPDPFADRHRARSSSYGNALSLLTCFHFGYHHEHHRSPATPWWRLPAERTGSARAG
;
A
#
# COMPACT_ATOMS: atom_id res chain seq x y z
N MET A 1 -6.60 13.57 20.12
CA MET A 1 -5.15 13.25 20.32
C MET A 1 -4.33 14.49 19.99
N SER A 2 -3.24 14.80 20.72
CA SER A 2 -2.37 15.93 20.37
C SER A 2 -1.57 15.64 19.09
N ARG A 3 -1.25 16.70 18.32
CA ARG A 3 -0.43 16.62 17.11
C ARG A 3 0.94 15.97 17.38
N ALA A 4 1.59 16.32 18.48
CA ALA A 4 2.89 15.75 18.86
C ALA A 4 2.82 14.24 19.08
N ARG A 5 1.77 13.75 19.74
CA ARG A 5 1.54 12.32 19.96
C ARG A 5 1.25 11.59 18.64
N GLN A 6 0.50 12.20 17.72
CA GLN A 6 0.26 11.62 16.40
C GLN A 6 1.57 11.46 15.61
N ILE A 7 2.40 12.50 15.58
CA ILE A 7 3.72 12.46 14.94
C ILE A 7 4.59 11.34 15.54
N ALA A 8 4.69 11.27 16.86
CA ALA A 8 5.52 10.27 17.53
C ALA A 8 5.08 8.84 17.18
N ILE A 9 3.78 8.55 17.25
CA ILE A 9 3.23 7.23 16.90
C ILE A 9 3.42 6.95 15.40
N GLY A 10 3.11 7.91 14.53
CA GLY A 10 3.28 7.75 13.08
C GLY A 10 4.72 7.43 12.70
N LEU A 11 5.70 8.16 13.26
CA LEU A 11 7.12 7.92 13.02
C LEU A 11 7.58 6.55 13.55
N LEU A 12 7.15 6.17 14.76
CA LEU A 12 7.48 4.88 15.35
C LEU A 12 6.95 3.72 14.51
N LEU A 13 5.69 3.78 14.09
CA LEU A 13 5.08 2.75 13.25
C LEU A 13 5.72 2.69 11.86
N ALA A 14 6.00 3.84 11.23
CA ALA A 14 6.71 3.88 9.96
C ALA A 14 8.12 3.28 10.06
N ALA A 15 8.88 3.65 11.10
CA ALA A 15 10.20 3.09 11.36
C ALA A 15 10.14 1.57 11.60
N ALA A 16 9.16 1.10 12.38
CA ALA A 16 8.98 -0.34 12.63
C ALA A 16 8.66 -1.10 11.33
N ILE A 17 7.75 -0.60 10.50
CA ILE A 17 7.39 -1.22 9.22
C ILE A 17 8.60 -1.26 8.27
N ILE A 18 9.30 -0.13 8.10
CA ILE A 18 10.47 -0.03 7.22
C ILE A 18 11.59 -0.95 7.70
N ALA A 19 11.91 -0.93 9.00
CA ALA A 19 12.97 -1.78 9.57
C ALA A 19 12.62 -3.27 9.45
N SER A 20 11.36 -3.66 9.74
CA SER A 20 10.90 -5.05 9.59
C SER A 20 10.96 -5.51 8.14
N TRP A 21 10.53 -4.65 7.21
CA TRP A 21 10.61 -4.94 5.77
C TRP A 21 12.07 -5.15 5.31
N LEU A 22 12.97 -4.23 5.68
CA LEU A 22 14.39 -4.34 5.35
C LEU A 22 15.02 -5.60 5.94
N THR A 23 14.75 -5.89 7.22
CA THR A 23 15.27 -7.09 7.88
C THR A 23 14.79 -8.37 7.19
N ALA A 24 13.46 -8.49 6.98
CA ALA A 24 12.90 -9.65 6.30
C ALA A 24 13.43 -9.80 4.87
N HIS A 25 13.56 -8.68 4.13
CA HIS A 25 14.10 -8.66 2.78
C HIS A 25 15.57 -9.12 2.73
N ILE A 26 16.42 -8.53 3.58
CA ILE A 26 17.85 -8.90 3.64
C ILE A 26 18.02 -10.38 4.03
N VAL A 27 17.30 -10.82 5.06
CA VAL A 27 17.36 -12.23 5.50
C VAL A 27 16.90 -13.16 4.37
N ALA A 28 15.77 -12.87 3.73
CA ALA A 28 15.21 -13.73 2.70
C ALA A 28 16.06 -13.77 1.43
N VAL A 29 16.59 -12.62 0.99
CA VAL A 29 17.37 -12.53 -0.26
C VAL A 29 18.78 -13.11 -0.10
N PHE A 30 19.44 -12.88 1.03
CA PHE A 30 20.87 -13.20 1.17
C PHE A 30 21.18 -14.42 2.04
N PHE A 31 20.27 -14.83 2.93
CA PHE A 31 20.57 -15.86 3.92
C PHE A 31 19.65 -17.09 3.86
N VAL A 32 18.56 -17.05 3.06
CA VAL A 32 17.71 -18.21 2.88
C VAL A 32 18.22 -19.06 1.72
N GLU A 33 18.63 -20.27 2.02
CA GLU A 33 18.92 -21.30 1.01
C GLU A 33 17.61 -21.95 0.56
N LEU A 34 17.35 -22.00 -0.77
CA LEU A 34 16.16 -22.63 -1.36
C LEU A 34 16.30 -24.16 -1.42
N SER A 35 16.63 -24.76 -0.28
CA SER A 35 16.77 -26.21 -0.07
C SER A 35 16.29 -26.60 1.33
N GLY A 36 15.89 -27.82 1.55
CA GLY A 36 15.54 -28.35 2.87
C GLY A 36 14.63 -27.43 3.69
N ARG A 37 15.10 -26.98 4.86
CA ARG A 37 14.34 -26.09 5.77
C ARG A 37 14.00 -24.73 5.15
N GLY A 38 14.84 -24.20 4.27
CA GLY A 38 14.60 -22.92 3.60
C GLY A 38 13.33 -22.95 2.76
N LEU A 39 13.05 -24.04 2.06
CA LEU A 39 11.81 -24.22 1.30
C LEU A 39 10.57 -24.27 2.21
N LEU A 40 10.69 -24.81 3.43
CA LEU A 40 9.58 -24.89 4.37
C LEU A 40 9.20 -23.50 4.93
N VAL A 41 10.17 -22.61 5.13
CA VAL A 41 9.92 -21.26 5.66
C VAL A 41 9.62 -20.23 4.56
N ALA A 42 9.94 -20.53 3.31
CA ALA A 42 9.78 -19.59 2.19
C ALA A 42 8.35 -19.05 2.04
N PRO A 43 7.26 -19.85 2.11
CA PRO A 43 5.89 -19.32 2.02
C PRO A 43 5.58 -18.29 3.12
N ALA A 44 6.00 -18.54 4.35
CA ALA A 44 5.80 -17.62 5.46
C ALA A 44 6.54 -16.30 5.26
N LEU A 45 7.78 -16.36 4.76
CA LEU A 45 8.58 -15.18 4.42
C LEU A 45 7.96 -14.38 3.26
N VAL A 46 7.45 -15.06 2.23
CA VAL A 46 6.76 -14.41 1.10
C VAL A 46 5.52 -13.68 1.59
N LEU A 47 4.69 -14.31 2.44
CA LEU A 47 3.49 -13.69 3.00
C LEU A 47 3.83 -12.51 3.92
N LEU A 48 4.85 -12.66 4.78
CA LEU A 48 5.33 -11.58 5.64
C LEU A 48 5.83 -10.40 4.80
N GLN A 49 6.65 -10.67 3.79
CA GLN A 49 7.19 -9.64 2.91
C GLN A 49 6.11 -8.96 2.08
N CYS A 50 5.10 -9.70 1.62
CA CYS A 50 3.92 -9.15 0.97
C CYS A 50 3.18 -8.19 1.90
N TRP A 51 2.85 -8.61 3.13
CA TRP A 51 2.16 -7.79 4.11
C TRP A 51 2.95 -6.53 4.49
N LEU A 52 4.27 -6.66 4.72
CA LEU A 52 5.13 -5.52 5.00
C LEU A 52 5.26 -4.58 3.81
N SER A 53 5.21 -5.08 2.56
CA SER A 53 5.18 -4.25 1.35
C SER A 53 3.89 -3.43 1.27
N VAL A 54 2.74 -4.03 1.61
CA VAL A 54 1.49 -3.25 1.80
C VAL A 54 1.70 -2.16 2.85
N GLY A 55 2.34 -2.48 3.98
CA GLY A 55 2.66 -1.50 5.03
C GLY A 55 3.52 -0.33 4.54
N LEU A 56 4.53 -0.58 3.69
CA LEU A 56 5.32 0.49 3.06
C LEU A 56 4.44 1.43 2.23
N PHE A 57 3.53 0.87 1.42
CA PHE A 57 2.61 1.69 0.65
C PHE A 57 1.69 2.51 1.54
N ILE A 58 1.14 1.94 2.61
CA ILE A 58 0.27 2.64 3.56
C ILE A 58 1.00 3.75 4.31
N VAL A 59 2.28 3.55 4.68
CA VAL A 59 3.13 4.62 5.22
C VAL A 59 3.27 5.78 4.23
N ALA A 60 3.54 5.48 2.96
CA ALA A 60 3.64 6.51 1.92
C ALA A 60 2.30 7.21 1.67
N HIS A 61 1.19 6.49 1.71
CA HIS A 61 -0.15 7.01 1.58
C HIS A 61 -0.51 8.00 2.70
N ASP A 62 -0.23 7.67 3.97
CA ASP A 62 -0.38 8.61 5.09
C ASP A 62 0.52 9.85 4.92
N CYS A 63 1.70 9.68 4.33
CA CYS A 63 2.58 10.80 4.00
C CYS A 63 1.98 11.72 2.93
N MET A 64 1.26 11.19 1.93
CA MET A 64 0.57 12.02 0.90
C MET A 64 -0.45 12.93 1.54
N HIS A 65 -1.24 12.43 2.48
CA HIS A 65 -2.25 13.19 3.21
C HIS A 65 -1.70 14.03 4.36
N GLY A 66 -0.39 13.96 4.64
CA GLY A 66 0.23 14.62 5.79
C GLY A 66 -0.22 14.04 7.13
N ALA A 67 -0.87 12.87 7.12
CA ALA A 67 -1.42 12.20 8.30
C ALA A 67 -0.34 11.60 9.21
N LEU A 68 0.79 11.13 8.63
CA LEU A 68 1.91 10.56 9.39
C LEU A 68 2.54 11.60 10.29
N ALA A 69 2.89 12.78 9.78
CA ALA A 69 3.54 13.87 10.52
C ALA A 69 2.83 15.21 10.23
N PRO A 70 1.69 15.51 10.87
CA PRO A 70 0.92 16.72 10.63
C PRO A 70 1.72 18.00 10.81
N GLY A 71 1.68 18.90 9.80
CA GLY A 71 2.42 20.17 9.80
C GLY A 71 3.92 20.03 9.52
N ARG A 72 4.39 18.86 9.07
CA ARG A 72 5.78 18.59 8.68
C ARG A 72 5.87 18.08 7.24
N PRO A 73 5.60 18.92 6.23
CA PRO A 73 5.51 18.48 4.83
C PRO A 73 6.82 17.88 4.30
N ALA A 74 7.97 18.46 4.65
CA ALA A 74 9.26 17.92 4.22
C ALA A 74 9.51 16.51 4.78
N LEU A 75 9.16 16.27 6.05
CA LEU A 75 9.31 14.97 6.69
C LEU A 75 8.39 13.92 6.05
N ASN A 76 7.11 14.24 5.83
CA ASN A 76 6.18 13.38 5.09
C ASN A 76 6.73 13.05 3.70
N ARG A 77 7.19 14.04 2.95
CA ARG A 77 7.73 13.83 1.61
C ARG A 77 8.97 12.92 1.61
N SER A 78 9.89 13.09 2.57
CA SER A 78 11.09 12.27 2.66
C SER A 78 10.77 10.81 3.01
N ILE A 79 9.90 10.58 4.02
CA ILE A 79 9.49 9.22 4.41
C ILE A 79 8.67 8.57 3.30
N GLY A 80 7.73 9.29 2.69
CA GLY A 80 6.92 8.78 1.59
C GLY A 80 7.76 8.38 0.36
N ARG A 81 8.78 9.18 0.00
CA ARG A 81 9.73 8.85 -1.06
C ARG A 81 10.53 7.58 -0.75
N LEU A 82 11.04 7.45 0.48
CA LEU A 82 11.77 6.26 0.92
C LEU A 82 10.86 5.03 0.87
N ALA A 83 9.66 5.11 1.42
CA ALA A 83 8.73 3.99 1.49
C ALA A 83 8.32 3.50 0.07
N LEU A 84 8.01 4.40 -0.88
CA LEU A 84 7.67 4.03 -2.25
C LEU A 84 8.87 3.53 -3.06
N LEU A 85 10.07 4.07 -2.79
CA LEU A 85 11.30 3.55 -3.40
C LEU A 85 11.54 2.09 -3.00
N LEU A 86 11.42 1.79 -1.70
CA LEU A 86 11.57 0.44 -1.17
C LEU A 86 10.45 -0.50 -1.65
N TYR A 87 9.22 -0.01 -1.76
CA TYR A 87 8.07 -0.80 -2.20
C TYR A 87 8.27 -1.38 -3.61
N ALA A 88 8.48 -0.54 -4.61
CA ALA A 88 8.68 -0.95 -6.01
C ALA A 88 9.28 0.15 -6.90
N GLY A 89 10.12 1.03 -6.35
CA GLY A 89 10.76 2.11 -7.11
C GLY A 89 9.82 3.21 -7.59
N PHE A 90 8.61 3.31 -7.02
CA PHE A 90 7.64 4.32 -7.40
C PHE A 90 8.06 5.73 -6.97
N SER A 91 7.64 6.72 -7.75
CA SER A 91 7.87 8.13 -7.44
C SER A 91 6.73 8.69 -6.59
N PHE A 92 7.03 9.10 -5.37
CA PHE A 92 6.09 9.79 -4.48
C PHE A 92 5.49 11.04 -5.13
N ASP A 93 6.32 11.82 -5.80
CA ASP A 93 5.90 13.09 -6.42
C ASP A 93 5.04 12.90 -7.67
N ARG A 94 5.10 11.75 -8.32
CA ARG A 94 4.24 11.39 -9.47
C ARG A 94 2.95 10.68 -9.04
N LEU A 95 3.02 9.92 -7.95
CA LEU A 95 1.88 9.15 -7.45
C LEU A 95 0.93 10.04 -6.65
N SER A 96 1.44 10.95 -5.80
CA SER A 96 0.63 11.82 -4.96
C SER A 96 -0.44 12.64 -5.73
N PRO A 97 -0.15 13.32 -6.86
CA PRO A 97 -1.17 14.03 -7.62
C PRO A 97 -2.31 13.11 -8.09
N LYS A 98 -1.97 11.92 -8.61
CA LYS A 98 -2.98 10.94 -9.06
C LYS A 98 -3.85 10.48 -7.90
N HIS A 99 -3.26 10.23 -6.73
CA HIS A 99 -4.00 9.87 -5.53
C HIS A 99 -4.97 10.97 -5.08
N PHE A 100 -4.58 12.23 -5.16
CA PHE A 100 -5.48 13.35 -4.90
C PHE A 100 -6.56 13.50 -5.98
N ASP A 101 -6.28 13.18 -7.23
CA ASP A 101 -7.29 13.15 -8.31
C ASP A 101 -8.30 12.01 -8.07
N HIS A 102 -7.84 10.84 -7.61
CA HIS A 102 -8.72 9.77 -7.15
C HIS A 102 -9.69 10.26 -6.04
N HIS A 103 -9.19 10.93 -5.00
CA HIS A 103 -10.06 11.48 -3.94
C HIS A 103 -11.09 12.50 -4.44
N ARG A 104 -10.73 13.33 -5.46
CA ARG A 104 -11.63 14.34 -6.03
C ARG A 104 -12.70 13.73 -6.92
N HIS A 105 -12.35 12.67 -7.65
CA HIS A 105 -13.14 12.13 -8.74
C HIS A 105 -13.54 10.66 -8.55
N ALA A 106 -13.47 10.16 -7.32
CA ALA A 106 -13.64 8.75 -6.99
C ALA A 106 -14.82 8.09 -7.73
N GLY A 107 -14.55 6.97 -8.41
CA GLY A 107 -15.53 6.20 -9.14
C GLY A 107 -16.16 6.91 -10.34
N THR A 108 -15.43 7.81 -11.01
CA THR A 108 -15.83 8.47 -12.26
C THR A 108 -14.78 8.26 -13.34
N GLY A 109 -15.10 8.56 -14.61
CA GLY A 109 -14.14 8.50 -15.72
C GLY A 109 -12.91 9.40 -15.58
N ALA A 110 -12.95 10.41 -14.70
CA ALA A 110 -11.82 11.29 -14.38
C ALA A 110 -10.92 10.72 -13.27
N ASP A 111 -11.34 9.66 -12.59
CA ASP A 111 -10.57 8.96 -11.56
C ASP A 111 -9.48 8.10 -12.20
N PRO A 112 -8.18 8.35 -11.94
CA PRO A 112 -7.10 7.54 -12.50
C PRO A 112 -7.14 6.07 -12.03
N ASP A 113 -7.75 5.80 -10.87
CA ASP A 113 -7.81 4.48 -10.27
C ASP A 113 -9.06 3.69 -10.68
N PHE A 114 -10.02 4.30 -11.37
CA PHE A 114 -11.28 3.69 -11.75
C PHE A 114 -11.28 3.22 -13.21
N ASP A 115 -11.89 2.07 -13.48
CA ASP A 115 -12.16 1.57 -14.84
C ASP A 115 -13.65 1.70 -15.15
N GLU A 116 -14.01 2.77 -15.87
CA GLU A 116 -15.40 3.06 -16.25
C GLU A 116 -15.96 2.01 -17.23
N ASP A 117 -15.10 1.42 -18.07
CA ASP A 117 -15.50 0.41 -19.03
C ASP A 117 -15.78 -0.97 -18.38
N HIS A 118 -15.14 -1.22 -17.21
CA HIS A 118 -15.24 -2.50 -16.50
C HIS A 118 -15.35 -2.30 -14.98
N PRO A 119 -16.38 -1.61 -14.47
CA PRO A 119 -16.45 -1.16 -13.07
C PRO A 119 -16.69 -2.29 -12.06
N ASP A 120 -16.98 -3.51 -12.53
CA ASP A 120 -17.24 -4.72 -11.74
C ASP A 120 -16.29 -5.89 -12.07
N ARG A 121 -15.36 -5.70 -13.02
CA ARG A 121 -14.48 -6.78 -13.51
C ARG A 121 -13.05 -6.61 -13.01
N PHE A 122 -12.63 -7.49 -12.09
CA PHE A 122 -11.35 -7.41 -11.41
C PHE A 122 -10.13 -7.33 -12.34
N TRP A 123 -9.94 -8.28 -13.26
CA TRP A 123 -8.73 -8.39 -14.07
C TRP A 123 -8.56 -7.28 -15.12
N PRO A 124 -9.60 -6.89 -15.89
CA PRO A 124 -9.51 -5.73 -16.77
C PRO A 124 -9.13 -4.45 -16.01
N TRP A 125 -9.80 -4.20 -14.88
CA TRP A 125 -9.55 -3.02 -14.05
C TRP A 125 -8.15 -3.06 -13.42
N TYR A 126 -7.71 -4.19 -12.84
CA TYR A 126 -6.35 -4.32 -12.33
C TYR A 126 -5.29 -4.04 -13.40
N ARG A 127 -5.48 -4.56 -14.63
CA ARG A 127 -4.56 -4.29 -15.75
C ARG A 127 -4.50 -2.82 -16.11
N ARG A 128 -5.64 -2.11 -16.14
CA ARG A 128 -5.70 -0.66 -16.35
C ARG A 128 -4.98 0.08 -15.23
N PHE A 129 -5.29 -0.24 -13.96
CA PHE A 129 -4.67 0.33 -12.77
C PHE A 129 -3.15 0.20 -12.79
N ILE A 130 -2.61 -1.00 -13.00
CA ILE A 130 -1.15 -1.20 -13.05
C ILE A 130 -0.50 -0.37 -14.16
N ARG A 131 -1.10 -0.25 -15.33
CA ARG A 131 -0.57 0.57 -16.44
C ARG A 131 -0.51 2.07 -16.11
N GLN A 132 -1.33 2.55 -15.19
CA GLN A 132 -1.29 3.94 -14.73
C GLN A 132 -0.03 4.25 -13.91
N TYR A 133 0.51 3.26 -13.21
CA TYR A 133 1.57 3.45 -12.22
C TYR A 133 2.91 2.82 -12.63
N LEU A 134 2.88 1.67 -13.29
CA LEU A 134 4.09 0.95 -13.72
C LEU A 134 4.47 1.37 -15.15
N GLY A 135 5.22 2.47 -15.27
CA GLY A 135 5.74 2.97 -16.53
C GLY A 135 7.21 2.58 -16.78
N LEU A 136 7.77 3.07 -17.89
CA LEU A 136 9.16 2.78 -18.27
C LEU A 136 10.16 3.20 -17.19
N ARG A 137 9.92 4.34 -16.51
CA ARG A 137 10.79 4.81 -15.44
C ARG A 137 10.84 3.80 -14.28
N GLU A 138 9.69 3.33 -13.82
CA GLU A 138 9.58 2.37 -12.73
C GLU A 138 10.26 1.05 -13.12
N LEU A 139 10.06 0.57 -14.33
CA LEU A 139 10.75 -0.61 -14.85
C LEU A 139 12.27 -0.42 -14.91
N CYS A 140 12.77 0.74 -15.32
CA CYS A 140 14.19 1.04 -15.30
C CYS A 140 14.77 1.08 -13.88
N VAL A 141 14.04 1.65 -12.90
CA VAL A 141 14.47 1.67 -11.49
C VAL A 141 14.53 0.26 -10.93
N ILE A 142 13.51 -0.57 -11.19
CA ILE A 142 13.50 -1.99 -10.78
C ILE A 142 14.65 -2.75 -11.43
N ALA A 143 14.85 -2.60 -12.75
CA ALA A 143 15.93 -3.26 -13.46
C ALA A 143 17.32 -2.86 -12.94
N ALA A 144 17.53 -1.56 -12.65
CA ALA A 144 18.76 -1.08 -12.02
C ALA A 144 18.96 -1.68 -10.62
N GLY A 145 17.91 -1.76 -9.82
CA GLY A 145 17.94 -2.43 -8.52
C GLY A 145 18.32 -3.91 -8.65
N VAL A 146 17.66 -4.64 -9.54
CA VAL A 146 17.99 -6.07 -9.81
C VAL A 146 19.46 -6.20 -10.24
N ALA A 147 19.95 -5.34 -11.13
CA ALA A 147 21.35 -5.36 -11.55
C ALA A 147 22.32 -5.14 -10.36
N VAL A 148 22.03 -4.19 -9.48
CA VAL A 148 22.83 -3.97 -8.25
C VAL A 148 22.85 -5.23 -7.38
N TYR A 149 21.70 -5.85 -7.13
CA TYR A 149 21.61 -7.07 -6.31
C TYR A 149 22.40 -8.23 -6.92
N LEU A 150 22.27 -8.45 -8.23
CA LEU A 150 22.94 -9.58 -8.91
C LEU A 150 24.44 -9.34 -9.09
N LEU A 151 24.82 -8.14 -9.58
CA LEU A 151 26.19 -7.88 -10.03
C LEU A 151 27.11 -7.37 -8.93
N LEU A 152 26.57 -6.61 -7.95
CA LEU A 152 27.37 -5.97 -6.91
C LEU A 152 27.22 -6.66 -5.55
N LEU A 153 26.01 -7.16 -5.23
CA LEU A 153 25.74 -7.74 -3.91
C LEU A 153 25.73 -9.26 -3.91
N GLY A 154 25.88 -9.91 -5.09
CA GLY A 154 25.96 -11.37 -5.20
C GLY A 154 24.67 -12.12 -4.82
N ALA A 155 23.50 -11.45 -4.91
CA ALA A 155 22.23 -12.09 -4.59
C ALA A 155 21.87 -13.17 -5.62
N SER A 156 21.17 -14.22 -5.18
CA SER A 156 20.62 -15.24 -6.09
C SER A 156 19.41 -14.68 -6.84
N LEU A 157 19.35 -14.90 -8.17
CA LEU A 157 18.17 -14.55 -8.97
C LEU A 157 16.92 -15.26 -8.46
N ALA A 158 17.01 -16.53 -8.05
CA ALA A 158 15.90 -17.28 -7.52
C ALA A 158 15.34 -16.64 -6.23
N ASN A 159 16.22 -16.20 -5.32
CA ASN A 159 15.80 -15.49 -4.11
C ASN A 159 15.16 -14.13 -4.42
N LEU A 160 15.72 -13.37 -5.37
CA LEU A 160 15.10 -12.11 -5.80
C LEU A 160 13.70 -12.32 -6.40
N LEU A 161 13.54 -13.32 -7.24
CA LEU A 161 12.23 -13.65 -7.80
C LEU A 161 11.24 -14.06 -6.71
N LEU A 162 11.65 -14.95 -5.80
CA LEU A 162 10.77 -15.49 -4.77
C LEU A 162 10.47 -14.50 -3.64
N PHE A 163 11.47 -13.75 -3.17
CA PHE A 163 11.35 -12.92 -1.96
C PHE A 163 11.24 -11.42 -2.23
N TRP A 164 11.36 -10.97 -3.48
CA TRP A 164 11.13 -9.59 -3.85
C TRP A 164 10.04 -9.46 -4.92
N ALA A 165 10.18 -10.10 -6.08
CA ALA A 165 9.21 -9.96 -7.15
C ALA A 165 7.84 -10.55 -6.80
N VAL A 166 7.76 -11.76 -6.26
CA VAL A 166 6.50 -12.40 -5.85
C VAL A 166 5.77 -11.57 -4.78
N PRO A 167 6.40 -11.15 -3.66
CA PRO A 167 5.76 -10.27 -2.68
C PRO A 167 5.30 -8.93 -3.26
N ALA A 168 6.07 -8.32 -4.17
CA ALA A 168 5.69 -7.06 -4.81
C ALA A 168 4.41 -7.22 -5.67
N ILE A 169 4.31 -8.31 -6.43
CA ILE A 169 3.10 -8.62 -7.22
C ILE A 169 1.91 -8.90 -6.31
N LEU A 170 2.08 -9.76 -5.30
CA LEU A 170 1.02 -10.10 -4.35
C LEU A 170 0.54 -8.87 -3.57
N SER A 171 1.44 -8.01 -3.11
CA SER A 171 1.09 -6.77 -2.41
C SER A 171 0.34 -5.79 -3.31
N SER A 172 0.69 -5.70 -4.60
CA SER A 172 -0.04 -4.84 -5.54
C SER A 172 -1.46 -5.35 -5.79
N LEU A 173 -1.66 -6.67 -5.89
CA LEU A 173 -2.98 -7.30 -5.98
C LEU A 173 -3.79 -7.06 -4.69
N GLN A 174 -3.15 -7.20 -3.52
CA GLN A 174 -3.77 -6.96 -2.22
C GLN A 174 -4.20 -5.51 -2.05
N LEU A 175 -3.34 -4.54 -2.37
CA LEU A 175 -3.67 -3.12 -2.35
C LEU A 175 -4.79 -2.78 -3.32
N PHE A 176 -4.73 -3.28 -4.56
CA PHE A 176 -5.79 -3.07 -5.53
C PHE A 176 -7.12 -3.67 -5.06
N LEU A 177 -7.11 -4.91 -4.56
CA LEU A 177 -8.32 -5.58 -4.09
C LEU A 177 -9.01 -4.81 -2.95
N PHE A 178 -8.25 -4.49 -1.88
CA PHE A 178 -8.81 -3.91 -0.65
C PHE A 178 -8.86 -2.39 -0.65
N GLY A 179 -8.00 -1.73 -1.41
CA GLY A 179 -7.90 -0.27 -1.46
C GLY A 179 -8.58 0.38 -2.67
N THR A 180 -8.88 -0.39 -3.72
CA THR A 180 -9.48 0.17 -4.94
C THR A 180 -10.72 -0.61 -5.36
N TYR A 181 -10.58 -1.89 -5.68
CA TYR A 181 -11.66 -2.67 -6.30
C TYR A 181 -12.85 -2.85 -5.37
N LEU A 182 -12.69 -3.46 -4.19
CA LEU A 182 -13.81 -3.69 -3.27
C LEU A 182 -14.49 -2.40 -2.81
N PRO A 183 -13.75 -1.31 -2.50
CA PRO A 183 -14.38 -0.05 -2.12
C PRO A 183 -15.19 0.63 -3.21
N HIS A 184 -14.71 0.60 -4.46
CA HIS A 184 -15.26 1.43 -5.54
C HIS A 184 -16.02 0.66 -6.62
N ARG A 185 -16.04 -0.69 -6.58
CA ARG A 185 -16.75 -1.47 -7.59
C ARG A 185 -18.25 -1.19 -7.60
N ALA A 186 -18.85 -1.28 -8.78
CA ALA A 186 -20.30 -1.30 -8.91
C ALA A 186 -20.92 -2.43 -8.06
N GLY A 187 -22.05 -2.18 -7.46
CA GLY A 187 -22.77 -3.13 -6.61
C GLY A 187 -24.27 -2.86 -6.65
N PRO A 188 -25.09 -3.74 -6.05
CA PRO A 188 -26.56 -3.60 -6.07
C PRO A 188 -27.03 -2.33 -5.33
N ASP A 189 -26.31 -1.91 -4.29
CA ASP A 189 -26.66 -0.73 -3.52
C ASP A 189 -25.91 0.49 -4.04
N PRO A 190 -26.56 1.69 -4.08
CA PRO A 190 -25.90 2.93 -4.43
C PRO A 190 -24.83 3.28 -3.39
N PHE A 191 -23.88 4.13 -3.77
CA PHE A 191 -22.93 4.70 -2.81
C PHE A 191 -23.63 5.68 -1.88
N ALA A 192 -23.20 5.71 -0.62
CA ALA A 192 -23.81 6.56 0.42
C ALA A 192 -23.65 8.07 0.15
N ASP A 193 -22.56 8.46 -0.51
CA ASP A 193 -22.23 9.84 -0.76
C ASP A 193 -21.31 10.03 -2.00
N ARG A 194 -20.85 11.27 -2.19
CA ARG A 194 -19.97 11.68 -3.31
C ARG A 194 -18.62 10.97 -3.36
N HIS A 195 -18.17 10.38 -2.25
CA HIS A 195 -16.89 9.69 -2.18
C HIS A 195 -16.91 8.34 -2.91
N ARG A 196 -18.11 7.82 -3.23
CA ARG A 196 -18.31 6.56 -3.97
C ARG A 196 -17.39 5.45 -3.49
N ALA A 197 -17.28 5.34 -2.17
CA ALA A 197 -16.45 4.36 -1.49
C ALA A 197 -17.29 3.58 -0.48
N ARG A 198 -16.93 2.32 -0.26
CA ARG A 198 -17.49 1.44 0.78
C ARG A 198 -16.38 0.99 1.71
N SER A 199 -16.75 0.71 2.95
CA SER A 199 -15.85 0.08 3.91
C SER A 199 -16.20 -1.38 4.12
N SER A 200 -15.17 -2.21 4.34
CA SER A 200 -15.35 -3.61 4.68
C SER A 200 -16.03 -3.77 6.04
N SER A 201 -16.73 -4.89 6.25
CA SER A 201 -17.33 -5.24 7.55
C SER A 201 -16.34 -5.93 8.51
N TYR A 202 -15.07 -6.00 8.15
CA TYR A 202 -14.05 -6.72 8.92
C TYR A 202 -13.83 -6.11 10.29
N GLY A 203 -13.63 -6.97 11.30
CA GLY A 203 -13.14 -6.54 12.61
C GLY A 203 -11.68 -6.09 12.56
N ASN A 204 -11.21 -5.44 13.62
CA ASN A 204 -9.90 -4.77 13.65
C ASN A 204 -8.73 -5.70 13.26
N ALA A 205 -8.68 -6.94 13.77
CA ALA A 205 -7.59 -7.86 13.45
C ALA A 205 -7.55 -8.21 11.97
N LEU A 206 -8.68 -8.58 11.37
CA LEU A 206 -8.76 -8.95 9.97
C LEU A 206 -8.52 -7.72 9.07
N SER A 207 -9.03 -6.56 9.43
CA SER A 207 -8.79 -5.31 8.70
C SER A 207 -7.31 -4.90 8.71
N LEU A 208 -6.59 -5.13 9.83
CA LEU A 208 -5.14 -4.91 9.90
C LEU A 208 -4.39 -5.88 8.97
N LEU A 209 -4.70 -7.17 9.07
CA LEU A 209 -4.02 -8.22 8.32
C LEU A 209 -4.27 -8.14 6.81
N THR A 210 -5.47 -7.72 6.41
CA THR A 210 -5.81 -7.63 5.00
C THR A 210 -5.20 -6.42 4.32
N CYS A 211 -5.12 -5.25 4.95
CA CYS A 211 -4.55 -4.04 4.32
C CYS A 211 -4.34 -2.87 5.30
N PHE A 212 -3.77 -3.08 6.50
CA PHE A 212 -3.50 -2.00 7.46
C PHE A 212 -4.70 -1.06 7.67
N HIS A 213 -5.89 -1.62 7.88
CA HIS A 213 -7.18 -0.91 8.01
C HIS A 213 -7.63 -0.12 6.77
N PHE A 214 -6.92 -0.22 5.63
CA PHE A 214 -7.28 0.50 4.42
C PHE A 214 -8.61 0.02 3.80
N GLY A 215 -9.11 -1.15 4.23
CA GLY A 215 -10.47 -1.61 3.95
C GLY A 215 -11.58 -0.77 4.61
N TYR A 216 -11.25 0.14 5.55
CA TYR A 216 -12.16 1.19 6.05
C TYR A 216 -12.05 2.42 5.15
N HIS A 217 -12.29 2.21 3.87
CA HIS A 217 -11.94 3.14 2.82
C HIS A 217 -12.89 4.34 2.72
N HIS A 218 -14.17 4.15 3.05
CA HIS A 218 -15.12 5.26 3.12
C HIS A 218 -14.76 6.24 4.25
N GLU A 219 -14.39 5.74 5.43
CA GLU A 219 -13.90 6.56 6.54
C GLU A 219 -12.63 7.32 6.14
N HIS A 220 -11.74 6.66 5.41
CA HIS A 220 -10.54 7.30 4.88
C HIS A 220 -10.89 8.44 3.90
N HIS A 221 -11.77 8.23 2.92
CA HIS A 221 -12.19 9.27 1.98
C HIS A 221 -12.87 10.46 2.67
N ARG A 222 -13.62 10.23 3.74
CA ARG A 222 -14.25 11.29 4.56
C ARG A 222 -13.25 12.06 5.39
N SER A 223 -12.20 11.41 5.88
CA SER A 223 -11.23 11.97 6.81
C SER A 223 -9.79 11.59 6.43
N PRO A 224 -9.28 12.03 5.27
CA PRO A 224 -8.00 11.55 4.74
C PRO A 224 -6.77 11.95 5.59
N ALA A 225 -6.90 12.95 6.47
CA ALA A 225 -5.87 13.32 7.43
C ALA A 225 -5.83 12.40 8.68
N THR A 226 -6.74 11.42 8.78
CA THR A 226 -6.70 10.39 9.83
C THR A 226 -5.70 9.30 9.44
N PRO A 227 -4.66 9.04 10.25
CA PRO A 227 -3.68 8.01 9.91
C PRO A 227 -4.31 6.61 9.98
N TRP A 228 -3.79 5.67 9.20
CA TRP A 228 -4.30 4.32 9.03
C TRP A 228 -4.63 3.60 10.35
N TRP A 229 -3.79 3.73 11.36
CA TRP A 229 -3.96 3.08 12.66
C TRP A 229 -5.09 3.67 13.51
N ARG A 230 -5.69 4.79 13.10
CA ARG A 230 -6.85 5.41 13.74
C ARG A 230 -8.17 5.19 12.99
N LEU A 231 -8.16 4.69 11.78
CA LEU A 231 -9.38 4.43 11.00
C LEU A 231 -10.41 3.55 11.75
N PRO A 232 -10.00 2.54 12.55
CA PRO A 232 -10.97 1.79 13.36
C PRO A 232 -11.80 2.65 14.34
N ALA A 233 -11.20 3.73 14.87
CA ALA A 233 -11.92 4.63 15.79
C ALA A 233 -12.92 5.55 15.06
N GLU A 234 -12.59 5.98 13.85
CA GLU A 234 -13.52 6.75 12.99
C GLU A 234 -14.75 5.92 12.64
N ARG A 235 -14.57 4.65 12.32
CA ARG A 235 -15.67 3.72 12.02
C ARG A 235 -16.63 3.53 13.21
N THR A 236 -16.11 3.31 14.41
CA THR A 236 -16.95 3.15 15.60
C THR A 236 -17.67 4.43 16.00
N GLY A 237 -17.08 5.59 15.70
CA GLY A 237 -17.71 6.91 15.87
C GLY A 237 -18.91 7.11 14.95
N SER A 238 -18.78 6.74 13.68
CA SER A 238 -19.87 6.83 12.68
C SER A 238 -21.06 5.91 13.02
N ALA A 239 -20.79 4.69 13.52
CA ALA A 239 -21.83 3.73 13.90
C ALA A 239 -22.63 4.12 15.15
N ARG A 240 -22.15 5.10 15.94
CA ARG A 240 -22.86 5.62 17.15
C ARG A 240 -23.64 6.91 16.87
N ALA A 241 -23.42 7.53 15.70
CA ALA A 241 -24.05 8.81 15.34
C ALA A 241 -25.22 8.63 14.36
N GLY A 242 -25.51 7.43 13.90
CA GLY A 242 -26.66 7.05 13.07
C GLY A 242 -27.59 6.13 13.83
#